data_525b895017903508f1650620276f55e4
#
_entry.id   525b895017903508f1650620276f55e4
#
_cell.length_a   1.000
_cell.length_b   1.000
_cell.length_c   1.000
_cell.angle_alpha   90.00
_cell.angle_beta   90.00
_cell.angle_gamma   90.00
#
_symmetry.space_group_name_H-M   'P 1'
#
loop_
_entity.id
_entity.type
_entity.pdbx_description
1 polymer ?
#
loop_
_entity_poly.entity_id
_entity_poly.type
_entity_poly.pdbx_seq_one_letter_code
_entity_poly.pdbx_strand_id
1 'polypeptide(L)'
;MKRCIIIGSGLGGLSCGVILARNGYQVTILEQGTQIGGCLQCFRRDGVKFETGMHFIGSAERGQTLHRLMHYLEMDNIPLSRLDKHGYDVISLSGECFRLANGRGPFIEQLSERFPHETDHIVTYYDLIEEIARASSLHSLRQADNNAAINTEYQIRSIDNVVDSIITDPILRNVLVGNLPLYAAEKGKTPFATHAFITDFYNQSAFRIPGGSDAIAHSLTDTLRRYGGDVMTRKKVTHILCDSEKATGVVTEDESHYAADLILASVHPSRLVEMLLDIPLIRPAYRARIHQLPNTTGGFAVYMKFKPGTMPYLNHNYYGYRDPSPWACEQYTDDDWPRGFLYMHMCPTVTDGSIPRFAECGELLSYMRFDEVERWKGTQVGHRGADYEAFKQAKAERLIDEANRQCPGLRAAIAAYWTSTPLTYLDYTGTEAGSMYGVAKDINKGAACHVQHKTKIPNLLLTGQNINSHGMLGVLVGTIVTCSELLTAETIYQQIKE
;
A
#
# COMPACT_ATOMS: atom_id res chain seq x y z
N MET A 1 22.89 25.74 -3.19
CA MET A 1 22.09 24.53 -2.88
C MET A 1 20.83 24.60 -3.71
N LYS A 2 20.43 23.53 -4.46
CA LYS A 2 19.20 23.54 -5.24
C LYS A 2 17.99 23.38 -4.31
N ARG A 3 16.96 24.22 -4.48
CA ARG A 3 15.72 24.18 -3.71
C ARG A 3 14.79 23.13 -4.31
N CYS A 4 14.39 22.16 -3.49
CA CYS A 4 13.45 21.11 -3.88
C CYS A 4 12.16 21.27 -3.05
N ILE A 5 11.04 21.46 -3.72
CA ILE A 5 9.71 21.38 -3.11
C ILE A 5 9.13 19.99 -3.38
N ILE A 6 8.64 19.34 -2.33
CA ILE A 6 7.93 18.06 -2.44
C ILE A 6 6.48 18.26 -2.03
N ILE A 7 5.55 17.86 -2.89
CA ILE A 7 4.10 17.97 -2.65
C ILE A 7 3.60 16.63 -2.08
N GLY A 8 3.18 16.65 -0.82
CA GLY A 8 2.68 15.50 -0.07
C GLY A 8 3.75 14.78 0.75
N SER A 9 3.43 14.53 2.02
CA SER A 9 4.27 13.87 3.04
C SER A 9 3.98 12.38 3.21
N GLY A 10 3.43 11.71 2.19
CA GLY A 10 3.34 10.26 2.17
C GLY A 10 4.73 9.60 2.13
N LEU A 11 4.78 8.27 2.25
CA LEU A 11 6.04 7.51 2.27
C LEU A 11 6.99 7.91 1.12
N GLY A 12 6.47 8.05 -0.12
CA GLY A 12 7.28 8.42 -1.27
C GLY A 12 7.88 9.82 -1.16
N GLY A 13 7.08 10.79 -0.72
CA GLY A 13 7.55 12.17 -0.53
C GLY A 13 8.60 12.30 0.57
N LEU A 14 8.36 11.68 1.73
CA LEU A 14 9.30 11.69 2.85
C LEU A 14 10.61 10.99 2.50
N SER A 15 10.56 9.82 1.87
CA SER A 15 11.76 9.06 1.48
C SER A 15 12.58 9.79 0.41
N CYS A 16 11.93 10.37 -0.63
CA CYS A 16 12.62 11.24 -1.60
C CYS A 16 13.26 12.44 -0.89
N GLY A 17 12.54 13.02 0.07
CA GLY A 17 13.05 14.15 0.85
C GLY A 17 14.34 13.82 1.59
N VAL A 18 14.38 12.68 2.29
CA VAL A 18 15.59 12.20 3.01
C VAL A 18 16.75 11.99 2.04
N ILE A 19 16.52 11.28 0.93
CA ILE A 19 17.57 10.98 -0.06
C ILE A 19 18.13 12.28 -0.64
N LEU A 20 17.28 13.22 -1.05
CA LEU A 20 17.72 14.47 -1.67
C LEU A 20 18.40 15.40 -0.69
N ALA A 21 17.90 15.54 0.55
CA ALA A 21 18.51 16.37 1.57
C ALA A 21 19.92 15.86 1.95
N ARG A 22 20.09 14.54 2.12
CA ARG A 22 21.40 13.90 2.32
C ARG A 22 22.37 14.21 1.18
N ASN A 23 21.88 14.36 -0.04
CA ASN A 23 22.68 14.65 -1.22
C ASN A 23 22.72 16.16 -1.58
N GLY A 24 22.52 17.04 -0.62
CA GLY A 24 22.80 18.48 -0.73
C GLY A 24 21.70 19.34 -1.33
N TYR A 25 20.45 18.83 -1.43
CA TYR A 25 19.29 19.64 -1.78
C TYR A 25 18.71 20.34 -0.55
N GLN A 26 18.23 21.57 -0.73
CA GLN A 26 17.39 22.23 0.27
C GLN A 26 15.94 21.76 0.07
N VAL A 27 15.47 20.84 0.92
CA VAL A 27 14.17 20.20 0.75
C VAL A 27 13.12 20.82 1.67
N THR A 28 11.97 21.18 1.10
CA THR A 28 10.75 21.51 1.85
C THR A 28 9.61 20.64 1.36
N ILE A 29 8.97 19.91 2.28
CA ILE A 29 7.77 19.09 1.98
C ILE A 29 6.54 19.87 2.41
N LEU A 30 5.56 20.01 1.50
CA LEU A 30 4.28 20.69 1.75
C LEU A 30 3.18 19.64 1.85
N GLU A 31 2.55 19.56 3.03
CA GLU A 31 1.48 18.62 3.35
C GLU A 31 0.15 19.36 3.56
N GLN A 32 -0.91 18.92 2.86
CA GLN A 32 -2.24 19.52 3.00
C GLN A 32 -2.90 19.25 4.36
N GLY A 33 -2.66 18.05 4.90
CA GLY A 33 -3.26 17.60 6.15
C GLY A 33 -2.64 18.22 7.40
N THR A 34 -3.24 17.93 8.53
CA THR A 34 -2.70 18.28 9.86
C THR A 34 -1.66 17.28 10.36
N GLN A 35 -1.65 16.08 9.77
CA GLN A 35 -0.73 14.98 10.09
C GLN A 35 0.10 14.62 8.85
N ILE A 36 1.35 14.25 9.08
CA ILE A 36 2.24 13.70 8.07
C ILE A 36 1.98 12.21 7.83
N GLY A 37 2.47 11.66 6.72
CA GLY A 37 2.56 10.21 6.49
C GLY A 37 1.61 9.63 5.44
N GLY A 38 0.57 10.35 5.00
CA GLY A 38 -0.40 9.78 4.04
C GLY A 38 -1.02 8.50 4.59
N CYS A 39 -0.90 7.37 3.86
CA CYS A 39 -1.40 6.06 4.32
C CYS A 39 -0.64 5.44 5.51
N LEU A 40 0.44 6.07 5.99
CA LEU A 40 1.12 5.69 7.24
C LEU A 40 0.49 6.34 8.48
N GLN A 41 -0.49 7.23 8.30
CA GLN A 41 -1.14 7.91 9.42
C GLN A 41 -1.86 6.92 10.33
N CYS A 42 -1.86 7.26 11.61
CA CYS A 42 -2.70 6.61 12.61
C CYS A 42 -3.68 7.62 13.20
N PHE A 43 -4.79 7.12 13.71
CA PHE A 43 -5.73 7.95 14.45
C PHE A 43 -6.08 7.34 15.81
N ARG A 44 -6.57 8.16 16.74
CA ARG A 44 -7.00 7.69 18.06
C ARG A 44 -8.49 7.88 18.24
N ARG A 45 -9.12 6.87 18.83
CA ARG A 45 -10.52 6.92 19.29
C ARG A 45 -10.63 6.16 20.61
N ASP A 46 -11.31 6.78 21.56
CA ASP A 46 -11.60 6.19 22.87
C ASP A 46 -10.38 5.50 23.54
N GLY A 47 -9.21 6.19 23.49
CA GLY A 47 -7.96 5.75 24.10
C GLY A 47 -7.12 4.78 23.29
N VAL A 48 -7.66 4.13 22.27
CA VAL A 48 -6.91 3.20 21.39
C VAL A 48 -6.45 3.88 20.10
N LYS A 49 -5.37 3.36 19.53
CA LYS A 49 -4.74 3.83 18.30
C LYS A 49 -5.01 2.84 17.18
N PHE A 50 -5.40 3.35 16.01
CA PHE A 50 -5.68 2.58 14.81
C PHE A 50 -4.76 3.04 13.67
N GLU A 51 -4.35 2.10 12.85
CA GLU A 51 -3.67 2.34 11.57
C GLU A 51 -4.70 2.60 10.48
N THR A 52 -4.29 3.17 9.34
CA THR A 52 -5.24 3.56 8.28
C THR A 52 -5.01 2.88 6.95
N GLY A 53 -3.78 2.45 6.66
CA GLY A 53 -3.47 1.90 5.34
C GLY A 53 -2.22 1.03 5.28
N MET A 54 -1.44 0.94 6.37
CA MET A 54 -0.30 0.04 6.45
C MET A 54 -0.30 -0.65 7.82
N HIS A 55 -0.49 -1.98 7.82
CA HIS A 55 -0.72 -2.78 9.02
C HIS A 55 0.39 -3.80 9.28
N PHE A 56 1.15 -4.17 8.25
CA PHE A 56 2.27 -5.09 8.33
C PHE A 56 3.20 -4.92 7.13
N ILE A 57 4.43 -5.36 7.28
CA ILE A 57 5.49 -5.25 6.28
C ILE A 57 6.17 -6.60 6.09
N GLY A 58 6.71 -6.83 4.91
CA GLY A 58 7.51 -8.03 4.60
C GLY A 58 9.00 -7.73 4.51
N SER A 59 9.81 -8.75 4.25
CA SER A 59 11.22 -8.65 3.86
C SER A 59 12.07 -7.71 4.75
N ALA A 60 11.79 -7.69 6.06
CA ALA A 60 12.42 -6.79 7.02
C ALA A 60 13.42 -7.47 7.97
N GLU A 61 13.78 -8.75 7.76
CA GLU A 61 14.91 -9.37 8.45
C GLU A 61 16.23 -8.88 7.89
N ARG A 62 17.27 -8.97 8.72
CA ARG A 62 18.63 -8.53 8.36
C ARG A 62 19.07 -9.10 7.01
N GLY A 63 19.46 -8.22 6.11
CA GLY A 63 19.93 -8.54 4.75
C GLY A 63 18.83 -8.67 3.70
N GLN A 64 17.55 -8.70 4.08
CA GLN A 64 16.43 -8.69 3.14
C GLN A 64 16.22 -7.27 2.55
N THR A 65 15.46 -7.20 1.47
CA THR A 65 15.36 -5.97 0.67
C THR A 65 14.81 -4.77 1.45
N LEU A 66 13.68 -4.95 2.17
CA LEU A 66 13.12 -3.83 2.93
C LEU A 66 14.04 -3.42 4.08
N HIS A 67 14.65 -4.38 4.80
CA HIS A 67 15.61 -4.05 5.86
C HIS A 67 16.73 -3.16 5.33
N ARG A 68 17.31 -3.46 4.17
CA ARG A 68 18.38 -2.67 3.56
C ARG A 68 17.91 -1.25 3.21
N LEU A 69 16.69 -1.10 2.70
CA LEU A 69 16.10 0.21 2.41
C LEU A 69 15.78 0.99 3.69
N MET A 70 15.29 0.31 4.74
CA MET A 70 15.07 0.94 6.05
C MET A 70 16.38 1.43 6.64
N HIS A 71 17.44 0.63 6.58
CA HIS A 71 18.77 1.03 7.03
C HIS A 71 19.30 2.22 6.23
N TYR A 72 19.22 2.19 4.92
CA TYR A 72 19.60 3.30 4.04
C TYR A 72 18.87 4.61 4.38
N LEU A 73 17.60 4.52 4.79
CA LEU A 73 16.78 5.67 5.18
C LEU A 73 16.86 6.00 6.68
N GLU A 74 17.76 5.34 7.42
CA GLU A 74 18.00 5.53 8.86
C GLU A 74 16.75 5.28 9.74
N MET A 75 16.01 4.21 9.40
CA MET A 75 14.82 3.76 10.12
C MET A 75 15.09 2.56 11.05
N ASP A 76 16.35 2.32 11.44
CA ASP A 76 16.75 1.16 12.27
C ASP A 76 16.15 1.17 13.68
N ASN A 77 15.70 2.32 14.14
CA ASN A 77 15.06 2.51 15.44
C ASN A 77 13.58 2.09 15.50
N ILE A 78 12.99 1.74 14.36
CA ILE A 78 11.58 1.31 14.32
C ILE A 78 11.47 -0.11 14.87
N PRO A 79 10.70 -0.33 15.95
CA PRO A 79 10.51 -1.66 16.50
C PRO A 79 9.70 -2.53 15.52
N LEU A 80 10.09 -3.80 15.41
CA LEU A 80 9.40 -4.79 14.58
C LEU A 80 8.95 -5.98 15.43
N SER A 81 7.69 -6.38 15.32
CA SER A 81 7.12 -7.58 15.92
C SER A 81 6.82 -8.59 14.84
N ARG A 82 7.50 -9.74 14.87
CA ARG A 82 7.36 -10.77 13.86
C ARG A 82 5.99 -11.43 13.93
N LEU A 83 5.32 -11.56 12.80
CA LEU A 83 4.16 -12.43 12.65
C LEU A 83 4.55 -13.91 12.76
N ASP A 84 3.57 -14.78 12.96
CA ASP A 84 3.79 -16.23 13.05
C ASP A 84 4.46 -16.75 11.78
N LYS A 85 5.72 -17.16 11.89
CA LYS A 85 6.49 -17.69 10.74
C LYS A 85 5.89 -18.94 10.11
N HIS A 86 5.06 -19.68 10.87
CA HIS A 86 4.36 -20.87 10.40
C HIS A 86 2.97 -20.60 9.87
N GLY A 87 2.60 -19.32 9.69
CA GLY A 87 1.30 -18.91 9.18
C GLY A 87 1.05 -17.43 9.39
N TYR A 88 1.87 -16.59 8.72
CA TYR A 88 1.71 -15.13 8.79
C TYR A 88 0.41 -14.66 8.16
N ASP A 89 -0.09 -15.39 7.16
CA ASP A 89 -1.42 -15.25 6.58
C ASP A 89 -2.21 -16.55 6.76
N VAL A 90 -3.47 -16.42 7.12
CA VAL A 90 -4.44 -17.51 7.16
C VAL A 90 -5.53 -17.22 6.14
N ILE A 91 -5.68 -18.11 5.17
CA ILE A 91 -6.71 -18.03 4.12
C ILE A 91 -7.85 -18.96 4.50
N SER A 92 -9.05 -18.43 4.68
CA SER A 92 -10.27 -19.20 4.96
C SER A 92 -11.17 -19.18 3.73
N LEU A 93 -11.40 -20.34 3.13
CA LEU A 93 -12.28 -20.54 1.99
C LEU A 93 -13.48 -21.36 2.44
N SER A 94 -14.67 -20.78 2.44
CA SER A 94 -15.91 -21.45 2.90
C SER A 94 -15.76 -22.09 4.30
N GLY A 95 -14.94 -21.51 5.18
CA GLY A 95 -14.69 -21.99 6.55
C GLY A 95 -13.52 -22.97 6.70
N GLU A 96 -12.91 -23.45 5.61
CA GLU A 96 -11.66 -24.22 5.67
C GLU A 96 -10.45 -23.29 5.66
N CYS A 97 -9.55 -23.46 6.65
CA CYS A 97 -8.39 -22.58 6.85
C CYS A 97 -7.09 -23.20 6.34
N PHE A 98 -6.33 -22.40 5.61
CA PHE A 98 -5.00 -22.70 5.09
C PHE A 98 -4.01 -21.65 5.59
N ARG A 99 -2.86 -22.09 6.08
CA ARG A 99 -1.82 -21.20 6.59
C ARG A 99 -0.72 -21.03 5.55
N LEU A 100 -0.18 -19.84 5.42
CA LEU A 100 0.97 -19.54 4.57
C LEU A 100 2.18 -19.26 5.45
N ALA A 101 3.18 -20.14 5.39
CA ALA A 101 4.42 -20.01 6.17
C ALA A 101 5.44 -19.09 5.48
N ASN A 102 6.32 -18.45 6.28
CA ASN A 102 7.48 -17.75 5.74
C ASN A 102 8.59 -18.72 5.34
N GLY A 103 9.24 -18.42 4.23
CA GLY A 103 10.40 -19.19 3.70
C GLY A 103 10.02 -20.35 2.81
N ARG A 104 10.88 -20.64 1.82
CA ARG A 104 10.65 -21.65 0.77
C ARG A 104 10.32 -23.04 1.33
N GLY A 105 11.16 -23.55 2.22
CA GLY A 105 10.99 -24.91 2.78
C GLY A 105 9.65 -25.05 3.52
N PRO A 106 9.39 -24.25 4.58
CA PRO A 106 8.13 -24.32 5.33
C PRO A 106 6.88 -24.07 4.49
N PHE A 107 6.93 -23.17 3.50
CA PHE A 107 5.80 -22.91 2.59
C PHE A 107 5.44 -24.15 1.77
N ILE A 108 6.46 -24.77 1.13
CA ILE A 108 6.29 -25.97 0.30
C ILE A 108 5.81 -27.13 1.16
N GLU A 109 6.48 -27.40 2.27
CA GLU A 109 6.15 -28.50 3.19
C GLU A 109 4.69 -28.42 3.66
N GLN A 110 4.28 -27.26 4.19
CA GLN A 110 2.94 -27.07 4.74
C GLN A 110 1.83 -27.21 3.71
N LEU A 111 2.02 -26.68 2.50
CA LEU A 111 1.04 -26.83 1.43
C LEU A 111 1.05 -28.25 0.85
N SER A 112 2.21 -28.90 0.74
CA SER A 112 2.32 -30.29 0.26
C SER A 112 1.67 -31.31 1.20
N GLU A 113 1.67 -31.05 2.51
CA GLU A 113 0.92 -31.88 3.48
C GLU A 113 -0.59 -31.89 3.19
N ARG A 114 -1.12 -30.77 2.73
CA ARG A 114 -2.55 -30.61 2.40
C ARG A 114 -2.86 -31.03 0.96
N PHE A 115 -1.92 -30.86 0.05
CA PHE A 115 -2.04 -31.12 -1.38
C PHE A 115 -0.88 -31.97 -1.88
N PRO A 116 -0.72 -33.23 -1.43
CA PRO A 116 0.45 -34.05 -1.74
C PRO A 116 0.65 -34.34 -3.23
N HIS A 117 -0.44 -34.34 -4.00
CA HIS A 117 -0.41 -34.51 -5.46
C HIS A 117 0.05 -33.26 -6.23
N GLU A 118 0.16 -32.11 -5.56
CA GLU A 118 0.59 -30.82 -6.12
C GLU A 118 2.03 -30.45 -5.72
N THR A 119 2.74 -31.29 -5.00
CA THR A 119 4.07 -30.94 -4.42
C THR A 119 5.03 -30.35 -5.46
N ASP A 120 5.18 -30.99 -6.62
CA ASP A 120 6.06 -30.49 -7.68
C ASP A 120 5.57 -29.16 -8.30
N HIS A 121 4.26 -29.00 -8.38
CA HIS A 121 3.66 -27.76 -8.87
C HIS A 121 3.82 -26.61 -7.86
N ILE A 122 3.71 -26.88 -6.55
CA ILE A 122 3.99 -25.90 -5.49
C ILE A 122 5.45 -25.45 -5.55
N VAL A 123 6.39 -26.36 -5.76
CA VAL A 123 7.80 -26.05 -5.96
C VAL A 123 7.97 -25.15 -7.20
N THR A 124 7.39 -25.53 -8.33
CA THR A 124 7.44 -24.75 -9.58
C THR A 124 6.88 -23.34 -9.39
N TYR A 125 5.74 -23.22 -8.71
CA TYR A 125 5.13 -21.93 -8.42
C TYR A 125 6.03 -21.05 -7.54
N TYR A 126 6.60 -21.61 -6.47
CA TYR A 126 7.47 -20.87 -5.57
C TYR A 126 8.76 -20.42 -6.27
N ASP A 127 9.40 -21.31 -7.02
CA ASP A 127 10.63 -21.02 -7.75
C ASP A 127 10.40 -19.93 -8.82
N LEU A 128 9.25 -19.93 -9.50
CA LEU A 128 8.89 -18.89 -10.46
C LEU A 128 8.72 -17.52 -9.78
N ILE A 129 8.10 -17.46 -8.61
CA ILE A 129 7.96 -16.23 -7.83
C ILE A 129 9.34 -15.66 -7.48
N GLU A 130 10.25 -16.50 -6.94
CA GLU A 130 11.60 -16.07 -6.62
C GLU A 130 12.39 -15.64 -7.87
N GLU A 131 12.25 -16.35 -8.98
CA GLU A 131 12.93 -15.99 -10.23
C GLU A 131 12.49 -14.61 -10.74
N ILE A 132 11.18 -14.33 -10.76
CA ILE A 132 10.66 -13.01 -11.15
C ILE A 132 11.16 -11.92 -10.21
N ALA A 133 11.13 -12.15 -8.90
CA ALA A 133 11.59 -11.18 -7.91
C ALA A 133 13.10 -10.88 -8.06
N ARG A 134 13.93 -11.91 -8.27
CA ARG A 134 15.38 -11.77 -8.48
C ARG A 134 15.73 -11.10 -9.81
N ALA A 135 14.96 -11.34 -10.86
CA ALA A 135 15.18 -10.71 -12.18
C ALA A 135 14.91 -9.20 -12.16
N SER A 136 14.22 -8.67 -11.15
CA SER A 136 14.05 -7.23 -10.97
C SER A 136 15.21 -6.64 -10.16
N SER A 137 16.09 -5.87 -10.81
CA SER A 137 17.17 -5.14 -10.14
C SER A 137 16.68 -4.19 -9.05
N LEU A 138 15.49 -3.63 -9.25
CA LEU A 138 14.86 -2.71 -8.31
C LEU A 138 14.37 -3.42 -7.05
N HIS A 139 13.76 -4.60 -7.19
CA HIS A 139 13.27 -5.38 -6.05
C HIS A 139 14.39 -6.11 -5.32
N SER A 140 15.40 -6.61 -6.04
CA SER A 140 16.55 -7.30 -5.44
C SER A 140 17.63 -6.35 -4.91
N LEU A 141 17.59 -5.06 -5.26
CA LEU A 141 18.65 -4.07 -5.00
C LEU A 141 20.04 -4.59 -5.45
N ARG A 142 20.09 -5.30 -6.55
CA ARG A 142 21.31 -5.85 -7.16
C ARG A 142 21.41 -5.35 -8.59
N GLN A 143 22.61 -5.36 -9.17
CA GLN A 143 22.73 -5.23 -10.62
C GLN A 143 21.97 -6.41 -11.26
N ALA A 144 21.09 -6.10 -12.23
CA ALA A 144 20.29 -7.11 -12.88
C ALA A 144 21.19 -8.14 -13.57
N ASP A 145 21.03 -9.41 -13.23
CA ASP A 145 21.35 -10.47 -14.17
C ASP A 145 20.38 -10.33 -15.34
N ASN A 146 20.88 -10.35 -16.57
CA ASN A 146 20.22 -9.93 -17.80
C ASN A 146 18.95 -10.69 -18.20
N ASN A 147 18.08 -11.06 -17.29
CA ASN A 147 16.83 -11.75 -17.61
C ASN A 147 15.61 -10.80 -17.63
N ALA A 148 15.76 -9.64 -18.30
CA ALA A 148 14.66 -8.70 -18.51
C ALA A 148 13.45 -9.33 -19.24
N ALA A 149 13.68 -10.42 -20.01
CA ALA A 149 12.65 -11.13 -20.75
C ALA A 149 11.58 -11.73 -19.83
N ILE A 150 11.96 -12.34 -18.70
CA ILE A 150 11.01 -12.95 -17.76
C ILE A 150 10.07 -11.92 -17.16
N ASN A 151 10.58 -10.75 -16.76
CA ASN A 151 9.73 -9.70 -16.24
C ASN A 151 8.72 -9.20 -17.28
N THR A 152 9.14 -9.05 -18.53
CA THR A 152 8.26 -8.61 -19.62
C THR A 152 7.14 -9.62 -19.88
N GLU A 153 7.44 -10.92 -19.86
CA GLU A 153 6.44 -11.97 -20.03
C GLU A 153 5.34 -11.90 -18.95
N TYR A 154 5.73 -11.86 -17.68
CA TYR A 154 4.78 -11.89 -16.57
C TYR A 154 4.13 -10.55 -16.24
N GLN A 155 4.57 -9.46 -16.90
CA GLN A 155 3.86 -8.17 -16.88
C GLN A 155 2.62 -8.15 -17.80
N ILE A 156 2.51 -9.10 -18.73
CA ILE A 156 1.39 -9.18 -19.69
C ILE A 156 0.52 -10.43 -19.52
N ARG A 157 0.80 -11.28 -18.54
CA ARG A 157 -0.02 -12.44 -18.18
C ARG A 157 -0.71 -12.18 -16.83
N SER A 158 -2.01 -12.48 -16.75
CA SER A 158 -2.76 -12.31 -15.51
C SER A 158 -2.41 -13.37 -14.46
N ILE A 159 -2.68 -13.04 -13.20
CA ILE A 159 -2.44 -13.94 -12.05
C ILE A 159 -3.14 -15.27 -12.25
N ASP A 160 -4.45 -15.24 -12.53
CA ASP A 160 -5.27 -16.43 -12.73
C ASP A 160 -4.74 -17.32 -13.85
N ASN A 161 -4.37 -16.74 -15.00
CA ASN A 161 -3.82 -17.48 -16.13
C ASN A 161 -2.52 -18.22 -15.79
N VAL A 162 -1.63 -17.60 -15.01
CA VAL A 162 -0.34 -18.22 -14.65
C VAL A 162 -0.57 -19.28 -13.58
N VAL A 163 -1.31 -18.98 -12.51
CA VAL A 163 -1.61 -19.94 -11.44
C VAL A 163 -2.34 -21.16 -12.01
N ASP A 164 -3.35 -20.97 -12.88
CA ASP A 164 -4.09 -22.04 -13.52
C ASP A 164 -3.24 -22.92 -14.44
N SER A 165 -2.16 -22.36 -15.00
CA SER A 165 -1.23 -23.12 -15.86
C SER A 165 -0.23 -23.97 -15.07
N ILE A 166 -0.02 -23.72 -13.79
CA ILE A 166 0.95 -24.45 -12.94
C ILE A 166 0.20 -25.41 -12.01
N ILE A 167 -0.84 -24.95 -11.32
CA ILE A 167 -1.56 -25.68 -10.28
C ILE A 167 -2.80 -26.35 -10.89
N THR A 168 -3.01 -27.61 -10.59
CA THR A 168 -4.18 -28.36 -11.11
C THR A 168 -5.34 -28.40 -10.11
N ASP A 169 -5.04 -28.39 -8.81
CA ASP A 169 -6.06 -28.43 -7.76
C ASP A 169 -6.77 -27.06 -7.62
N PRO A 170 -8.10 -27.01 -7.76
CA PRO A 170 -8.86 -25.76 -7.74
C PRO A 170 -8.89 -25.09 -6.36
N ILE A 171 -8.74 -25.83 -5.25
CA ILE A 171 -8.69 -25.26 -3.91
C ILE A 171 -7.33 -24.59 -3.71
N LEU A 172 -6.23 -25.28 -4.07
CA LEU A 172 -4.89 -24.73 -3.96
C LEU A 172 -4.72 -23.46 -4.80
N ARG A 173 -5.28 -23.40 -6.03
CA ARG A 173 -5.30 -22.16 -6.84
C ARG A 173 -5.87 -20.98 -6.05
N ASN A 174 -6.98 -21.19 -5.37
CA ASN A 174 -7.65 -20.17 -4.60
C ASN A 174 -6.90 -19.82 -3.29
N VAL A 175 -6.23 -20.79 -2.67
CA VAL A 175 -5.36 -20.55 -1.49
C VAL A 175 -4.19 -19.65 -1.86
N LEU A 176 -3.51 -19.92 -2.99
CA LEU A 176 -2.33 -19.15 -3.42
C LEU A 176 -2.64 -17.69 -3.80
N VAL A 177 -3.88 -17.38 -4.13
CA VAL A 177 -4.34 -16.02 -4.41
C VAL A 177 -5.19 -15.44 -3.28
N GLY A 178 -5.27 -16.11 -2.13
CA GLY A 178 -6.15 -15.74 -1.03
C GLY A 178 -5.84 -14.41 -0.36
N ASN A 179 -4.69 -13.81 -0.61
CA ASN A 179 -4.31 -12.49 -0.09
C ASN A 179 -4.55 -11.33 -1.07
N LEU A 180 -5.44 -11.51 -2.06
CA LEU A 180 -5.81 -10.47 -3.05
C LEU A 180 -6.13 -9.09 -2.45
N PRO A 181 -6.84 -8.97 -1.30
CA PRO A 181 -7.13 -7.67 -0.69
C PRO A 181 -5.89 -6.85 -0.34
N LEU A 182 -4.76 -7.50 -0.16
CA LEU A 182 -3.48 -6.84 0.16
C LEU A 182 -2.99 -5.91 -0.96
N TYR A 183 -3.45 -6.11 -2.19
CA TYR A 183 -3.02 -5.33 -3.36
C TYR A 183 -4.15 -5.06 -4.37
N ALA A 184 -5.40 -5.29 -3.96
CA ALA A 184 -6.61 -5.10 -4.77
C ALA A 184 -6.49 -5.72 -6.17
N ALA A 185 -6.06 -7.00 -6.23
CA ALA A 185 -5.93 -7.70 -7.49
C ALA A 185 -7.29 -7.97 -8.13
N GLU A 186 -7.35 -7.89 -9.45
CA GLU A 186 -8.54 -8.18 -10.25
C GLU A 186 -8.27 -9.34 -11.21
N LYS A 187 -9.22 -10.30 -11.26
CA LYS A 187 -9.14 -11.47 -12.14
C LYS A 187 -9.06 -11.08 -13.62
N GLY A 188 -8.14 -11.69 -14.37
CA GLY A 188 -7.94 -11.42 -15.79
C GLY A 188 -7.34 -10.06 -16.12
N LYS A 189 -6.92 -9.28 -15.10
CA LYS A 189 -6.38 -7.93 -15.27
C LYS A 189 -5.02 -7.73 -14.62
N THR A 190 -4.88 -8.12 -13.35
CA THR A 190 -3.65 -7.86 -12.59
C THR A 190 -2.50 -8.74 -13.10
N PRO A 191 -1.33 -8.14 -13.43
CA PRO A 191 -0.17 -8.89 -13.89
C PRO A 191 0.34 -9.87 -12.84
N PHE A 192 0.78 -11.07 -13.27
CA PHE A 192 1.39 -12.06 -12.38
C PHE A 192 2.68 -11.54 -11.74
N ALA A 193 3.46 -10.71 -12.44
CA ALA A 193 4.66 -10.09 -11.86
C ALA A 193 4.34 -9.26 -10.61
N THR A 194 3.20 -8.56 -10.57
CA THR A 194 2.76 -7.82 -9.37
C THR A 194 2.52 -8.78 -8.20
N HIS A 195 1.82 -9.90 -8.45
CA HIS A 195 1.59 -10.95 -7.47
C HIS A 195 2.92 -11.55 -6.97
N ALA A 196 3.83 -11.89 -7.89
CA ALA A 196 5.13 -12.47 -7.56
C ALA A 196 5.96 -11.56 -6.65
N PHE A 197 6.06 -10.26 -6.95
CA PHE A 197 6.79 -9.32 -6.11
C PHE A 197 6.20 -9.21 -4.70
N ILE A 198 4.88 -9.15 -4.57
CA ILE A 198 4.20 -9.04 -3.28
C ILE A 198 4.33 -10.35 -2.49
N THR A 199 4.11 -11.48 -3.14
CA THR A 199 4.22 -12.81 -2.51
C THR A 199 5.65 -13.08 -2.03
N ASP A 200 6.67 -12.84 -2.85
CA ASP A 200 8.08 -12.97 -2.45
C ASP A 200 8.40 -12.06 -1.24
N PHE A 201 7.94 -10.81 -1.28
CA PHE A 201 8.18 -9.84 -0.21
C PHE A 201 7.68 -10.31 1.15
N TYR A 202 6.47 -10.88 1.22
CA TYR A 202 5.89 -11.38 2.46
C TYR A 202 6.33 -12.81 2.80
N ASN A 203 6.61 -13.67 1.82
CA ASN A 203 7.12 -15.01 2.05
C ASN A 203 8.51 -15.01 2.69
N GLN A 204 9.35 -14.01 2.43
CA GLN A 204 10.66 -13.88 3.08
C GLN A 204 10.53 -13.70 4.59
N SER A 205 9.66 -12.79 5.03
CA SER A 205 9.32 -12.53 6.43
C SER A 205 8.15 -11.56 6.51
N ALA A 206 7.44 -11.54 7.65
CA ALA A 206 6.33 -10.61 7.87
C ALA A 206 6.35 -10.05 9.30
N PHE A 207 6.11 -8.73 9.46
CA PHE A 207 6.19 -8.02 10.73
C PHE A 207 5.07 -6.98 10.86
N ARG A 208 4.65 -6.75 12.10
CA ARG A 208 3.89 -5.55 12.49
C ARG A 208 4.82 -4.52 13.12
N ILE A 209 4.37 -3.26 13.14
CA ILE A 209 5.08 -2.17 13.81
C ILE A 209 4.39 -1.91 15.16
N PRO A 210 5.01 -2.28 16.29
CA PRO A 210 4.49 -1.96 17.61
C PRO A 210 4.25 -0.46 17.78
N GLY A 211 3.03 -0.10 18.17
CA GLY A 211 2.64 1.29 18.35
C GLY A 211 2.19 2.03 17.08
N GLY A 212 2.22 1.37 15.91
CA GLY A 212 1.58 1.85 14.68
C GLY A 212 2.54 2.39 13.61
N SER A 213 2.03 2.41 12.40
CA SER A 213 2.74 2.74 11.16
C SER A 213 3.25 4.18 11.05
N ASP A 214 2.67 5.12 11.79
CA ASP A 214 3.13 6.52 11.83
C ASP A 214 4.55 6.68 12.37
N ALA A 215 5.09 5.69 13.09
CA ALA A 215 6.50 5.65 13.50
C ALA A 215 7.45 5.80 12.30
N ILE A 216 7.11 5.25 11.15
CA ILE A 216 7.88 5.39 9.89
C ILE A 216 7.91 6.85 9.44
N ALA A 217 6.74 7.50 9.40
CA ALA A 217 6.64 8.89 8.95
C ALA A 217 7.41 9.85 9.88
N HIS A 218 7.33 9.61 11.18
CA HIS A 218 8.08 10.39 12.18
C HIS A 218 9.59 10.17 12.04
N SER A 219 10.06 8.92 11.93
CA SER A 219 11.48 8.59 11.74
C SER A 219 12.05 9.26 10.49
N LEU A 220 11.35 9.18 9.35
CA LEU A 220 11.77 9.83 8.11
C LEU A 220 11.78 11.36 8.23
N THR A 221 10.81 11.95 8.93
CA THR A 221 10.76 13.40 9.17
C THR A 221 11.93 13.88 10.04
N ASP A 222 12.25 13.13 11.09
CA ASP A 222 13.37 13.45 11.97
C ASP A 222 14.71 13.32 11.22
N THR A 223 14.84 12.29 10.39
CA THR A 223 16.01 12.12 9.51
C THR A 223 16.12 13.26 8.49
N LEU A 224 15.02 13.65 7.84
CA LEU A 224 14.99 14.78 6.91
C LEU A 224 15.48 16.06 7.60
N ARG A 225 15.00 16.34 8.82
CA ARG A 225 15.39 17.52 9.60
C ARG A 225 16.87 17.50 9.98
N ARG A 226 17.44 16.34 10.29
CA ARG A 226 18.88 16.21 10.54
C ARG A 226 19.74 16.62 9.33
N TYR A 227 19.21 16.41 8.12
CA TYR A 227 19.86 16.87 6.88
C TYR A 227 19.43 18.28 6.43
N GLY A 228 18.76 19.05 7.31
CA GLY A 228 18.39 20.45 7.05
C GLY A 228 17.15 20.65 6.20
N GLY A 229 16.38 19.61 5.93
CA GLY A 229 15.06 19.72 5.30
C GLY A 229 13.95 19.97 6.31
N ASP A 230 12.74 20.27 5.84
CA ASP A 230 11.57 20.47 6.70
C ASP A 230 10.27 19.98 6.07
N VAL A 231 9.26 19.74 6.93
CA VAL A 231 7.90 19.38 6.54
C VAL A 231 6.93 20.39 7.13
N MET A 232 6.15 21.03 6.28
CA MET A 232 5.12 22.00 6.65
C MET A 232 3.74 21.40 6.43
N THR A 233 2.97 21.21 7.50
CA THR A 233 1.56 20.77 7.46
C THR A 233 0.61 21.93 7.23
N ARG A 234 -0.65 21.64 6.83
CA ARG A 234 -1.67 22.66 6.48
C ARG A 234 -1.22 23.58 5.36
N LYS A 235 -0.43 23.04 4.43
CA LYS A 235 0.08 23.73 3.24
C LYS A 235 -0.37 22.98 1.99
N LYS A 236 -1.66 23.10 1.68
CA LYS A 236 -2.25 22.50 0.48
C LYS A 236 -1.79 23.25 -0.74
N VAL A 237 -1.00 22.59 -1.58
CA VAL A 237 -0.59 23.14 -2.90
C VAL A 237 -1.80 23.13 -3.82
N THR A 238 -2.10 24.31 -4.41
CA THR A 238 -3.22 24.50 -5.35
C THR A 238 -2.73 24.67 -6.79
N HIS A 239 -1.53 25.26 -6.97
CA HIS A 239 -0.98 25.52 -8.29
C HIS A 239 0.53 25.26 -8.34
N ILE A 240 0.99 24.79 -9.49
CA ILE A 240 2.40 24.73 -9.82
C ILE A 240 2.68 25.84 -10.83
N LEU A 241 3.62 26.72 -10.50
CA LEU A 241 4.03 27.83 -11.36
C LEU A 241 5.07 27.33 -12.36
N CYS A 242 4.90 27.69 -13.61
CA CYS A 242 5.85 27.38 -14.69
C CYS A 242 6.12 28.65 -15.51
N ASP A 243 7.35 28.75 -15.99
CA ASP A 243 7.69 29.63 -17.12
C ASP A 243 7.48 28.86 -18.45
N SER A 244 8.05 29.35 -19.55
CA SER A 244 7.94 28.69 -20.85
C SER A 244 8.65 27.34 -20.98
N GLU A 245 9.55 27.00 -20.04
CA GLU A 245 10.44 25.84 -20.15
C GLU A 245 10.35 24.87 -18.96
N LYS A 246 10.09 25.38 -17.74
CA LYS A 246 10.17 24.59 -16.51
C LYS A 246 9.26 25.09 -15.41
N ALA A 247 9.12 24.29 -14.37
CA ALA A 247 8.46 24.70 -13.12
C ALA A 247 9.39 25.65 -12.33
N THR A 248 8.81 26.71 -11.75
CA THR A 248 9.52 27.75 -10.99
C THR A 248 9.15 27.80 -9.51
N GLY A 249 8.05 27.16 -9.14
CA GLY A 249 7.57 27.12 -7.76
C GLY A 249 6.15 26.58 -7.63
N VAL A 250 5.58 26.73 -6.44
CA VAL A 250 4.21 26.33 -6.13
C VAL A 250 3.49 27.44 -5.34
N VAL A 251 2.15 27.43 -5.40
CA VAL A 251 1.28 28.27 -4.61
C VAL A 251 0.41 27.37 -3.74
N THR A 252 0.25 27.73 -2.48
CA THR A 252 -0.63 27.04 -1.53
C THR A 252 -1.97 27.73 -1.37
N GLU A 253 -2.95 27.03 -0.78
CA GLU A 253 -4.33 27.54 -0.58
C GLU A 253 -4.38 28.84 0.24
N ASP A 254 -3.42 29.09 1.09
CA ASP A 254 -3.22 30.34 1.87
C ASP A 254 -2.44 31.40 1.09
N GLU A 255 -2.36 31.28 -0.24
CA GLU A 255 -1.65 32.21 -1.15
C GLU A 255 -0.13 32.34 -0.89
N SER A 256 0.47 31.44 -0.10
CA SER A 256 1.92 31.44 0.08
C SER A 256 2.63 30.92 -1.18
N HIS A 257 3.73 31.57 -1.57
CA HIS A 257 4.54 31.22 -2.73
C HIS A 257 5.86 30.58 -2.29
N TYR A 258 6.18 29.42 -2.86
CA TYR A 258 7.43 28.69 -2.63
C TYR A 258 8.19 28.54 -3.94
N ALA A 259 9.30 29.23 -4.09
CA ALA A 259 10.15 29.12 -5.27
C ALA A 259 10.94 27.80 -5.25
N ALA A 260 11.06 27.12 -6.38
CA ALA A 260 11.71 25.83 -6.51
C ALA A 260 12.57 25.72 -7.77
N ASP A 261 13.70 25.02 -7.65
CA ASP A 261 14.53 24.62 -8.79
C ASP A 261 14.14 23.19 -9.25
N LEU A 262 13.50 22.43 -8.37
CA LEU A 262 12.99 21.08 -8.58
C LEU A 262 11.67 20.89 -7.82
N ILE A 263 10.70 20.21 -8.43
CA ILE A 263 9.45 19.84 -7.79
C ILE A 263 9.25 18.34 -7.91
N LEU A 264 8.96 17.67 -6.77
CA LEU A 264 8.49 16.28 -6.74
C LEU A 264 7.04 16.25 -6.27
N ALA A 265 6.18 15.51 -6.98
CA ALA A 265 4.78 15.34 -6.60
C ALA A 265 4.53 13.90 -6.11
N SER A 266 4.25 13.75 -4.81
CA SER A 266 3.86 12.49 -4.17
C SER A 266 2.35 12.46 -3.98
N VAL A 267 1.61 12.73 -5.05
CA VAL A 267 0.16 12.81 -5.12
C VAL A 267 -0.38 11.94 -6.24
N HIS A 268 -1.69 11.70 -6.26
CA HIS A 268 -2.30 11.02 -7.41
C HIS A 268 -2.06 11.83 -8.70
N PRO A 269 -1.75 11.18 -9.86
CA PRO A 269 -1.46 11.88 -11.11
C PRO A 269 -2.57 12.83 -11.57
N SER A 270 -3.86 12.51 -11.30
CA SER A 270 -4.98 13.41 -11.60
C SER A 270 -4.87 14.73 -10.82
N ARG A 271 -4.47 14.68 -9.55
CA ARG A 271 -4.25 15.88 -8.73
C ARG A 271 -3.10 16.73 -9.26
N LEU A 272 -2.04 16.09 -9.74
CA LEU A 272 -0.95 16.83 -10.35
C LEU A 272 -1.42 17.63 -11.57
N VAL A 273 -2.18 17.01 -12.49
CA VAL A 273 -2.63 17.73 -13.68
C VAL A 273 -3.66 18.83 -13.38
N GLU A 274 -4.41 18.70 -12.29
CA GLU A 274 -5.27 19.77 -11.77
C GLU A 274 -4.48 21.00 -11.29
N MET A 275 -3.31 20.77 -10.65
CA MET A 275 -2.40 21.85 -10.19
C MET A 275 -1.67 22.54 -11.36
N LEU A 276 -1.71 21.97 -12.55
CA LEU A 276 -1.04 22.46 -13.78
C LEU A 276 -2.03 23.10 -14.76
N LEU A 277 -3.11 23.69 -14.29
CA LEU A 277 -4.09 24.38 -15.13
C LEU A 277 -3.41 25.46 -15.99
N ASP A 278 -3.83 25.55 -17.26
CA ASP A 278 -3.39 26.58 -18.21
C ASP A 278 -1.90 26.64 -18.58
N ILE A 279 -1.16 25.56 -18.33
CA ILE A 279 0.26 25.47 -18.71
C ILE A 279 0.39 24.90 -20.12
N PRO A 280 0.94 25.64 -21.09
CA PRO A 280 1.05 25.21 -22.49
C PRO A 280 1.89 23.92 -22.70
N LEU A 281 2.83 23.63 -21.79
CA LEU A 281 3.65 22.40 -21.81
C LEU A 281 2.81 21.12 -21.62
N ILE A 282 1.62 21.23 -21.04
CA ILE A 282 0.72 20.10 -20.77
C ILE A 282 -0.45 20.10 -21.76
N ARG A 283 -0.34 19.26 -22.80
CA ARG A 283 -1.37 19.13 -23.83
C ARG A 283 -2.68 18.56 -23.29
N PRO A 284 -3.86 18.98 -23.81
CA PRO A 284 -5.16 18.42 -23.41
C PRO A 284 -5.25 16.89 -23.47
N ALA A 285 -4.65 16.28 -24.50
CA ALA A 285 -4.61 14.82 -24.61
C ALA A 285 -3.87 14.13 -23.46
N TYR A 286 -2.81 14.74 -22.91
CA TYR A 286 -2.12 14.22 -21.75
C TYR A 286 -3.02 14.29 -20.51
N ARG A 287 -3.73 15.41 -20.29
CA ARG A 287 -4.70 15.55 -19.17
C ARG A 287 -5.80 14.52 -19.28
N ALA A 288 -6.41 14.38 -20.46
CA ALA A 288 -7.46 13.38 -20.69
C ALA A 288 -6.98 11.95 -20.38
N ARG A 289 -5.77 11.59 -20.84
CA ARG A 289 -5.17 10.28 -20.52
C ARG A 289 -5.01 10.06 -19.01
N ILE A 290 -4.54 11.07 -18.29
CA ILE A 290 -4.33 10.96 -16.84
C ILE A 290 -5.67 10.79 -16.09
N HIS A 291 -6.70 11.52 -16.47
CA HIS A 291 -8.04 11.37 -15.86
C HIS A 291 -8.74 10.04 -16.21
N GLN A 292 -8.31 9.36 -17.29
CA GLN A 292 -8.81 8.05 -17.69
C GLN A 292 -8.03 6.86 -17.11
N LEU A 293 -7.01 7.11 -16.27
CA LEU A 293 -6.27 6.03 -15.62
C LEU A 293 -7.22 5.17 -14.79
N PRO A 294 -7.14 3.83 -14.92
CA PRO A 294 -7.89 2.94 -14.05
C PRO A 294 -7.36 3.04 -12.63
N ASN A 295 -8.24 2.99 -11.66
CA ASN A 295 -7.89 2.97 -10.25
C ASN A 295 -8.32 1.65 -9.61
N THR A 296 -7.59 1.21 -8.61
CA THR A 296 -7.97 0.04 -7.81
C THR A 296 -9.26 0.32 -7.05
N THR A 297 -9.94 -0.73 -6.64
CA THR A 297 -11.16 -0.59 -5.82
C THR A 297 -10.86 0.13 -4.50
N GLY A 298 -11.88 0.76 -3.94
CA GLY A 298 -11.86 1.29 -2.58
C GLY A 298 -12.13 0.22 -1.53
N GLY A 299 -12.05 0.61 -0.26
CA GLY A 299 -12.32 -0.27 0.87
C GLY A 299 -13.28 0.34 1.88
N PHE A 300 -14.04 -0.54 2.53
CA PHE A 300 -14.79 -0.23 3.74
C PHE A 300 -14.09 -0.90 4.92
N ALA A 301 -13.72 -0.11 5.92
CA ALA A 301 -13.07 -0.63 7.11
C ALA A 301 -13.93 -0.42 8.38
N VAL A 302 -13.84 -1.39 9.28
CA VAL A 302 -14.39 -1.32 10.63
C VAL A 302 -13.24 -1.42 11.64
N TYR A 303 -13.00 -0.34 12.34
CA TYR A 303 -11.98 -0.24 13.39
C TYR A 303 -12.63 -0.57 14.73
N MET A 304 -12.22 -1.66 15.35
CA MET A 304 -12.85 -2.22 16.55
C MET A 304 -11.97 -2.04 17.77
N LYS A 305 -12.52 -1.47 18.84
CA LYS A 305 -11.97 -1.53 20.19
C LYS A 305 -12.55 -2.74 20.89
N PHE A 306 -11.70 -3.57 21.51
CA PHE A 306 -12.14 -4.76 22.23
C PHE A 306 -12.29 -4.49 23.73
N LYS A 307 -13.17 -5.26 24.37
CA LYS A 307 -13.28 -5.33 25.82
C LYS A 307 -11.99 -5.95 26.38
N PRO A 308 -11.41 -5.43 27.46
CA PRO A 308 -10.17 -5.95 28.01
C PRO A 308 -10.24 -7.46 28.28
N GLY A 309 -9.22 -8.20 27.83
CA GLY A 309 -9.07 -9.63 28.09
C GLY A 309 -10.06 -10.56 27.36
N THR A 310 -10.81 -10.06 26.38
CA THR A 310 -11.84 -10.87 25.69
C THR A 310 -11.42 -11.41 24.34
N MET A 311 -10.56 -10.67 23.59
CA MET A 311 -10.11 -11.08 22.27
C MET A 311 -8.66 -11.56 22.30
N PRO A 312 -8.39 -12.86 22.11
CA PRO A 312 -7.02 -13.36 21.96
C PRO A 312 -6.29 -12.65 20.81
N TYR A 313 -5.02 -12.32 21.02
CA TYR A 313 -4.24 -11.63 19.98
C TYR A 313 -3.93 -12.57 18.81
N LEU A 314 -4.26 -12.14 17.61
CA LEU A 314 -3.90 -12.84 16.37
C LEU A 314 -2.53 -12.36 15.89
N ASN A 315 -1.52 -13.23 16.01
CA ASN A 315 -0.19 -12.96 15.48
C ASN A 315 -0.07 -13.34 13.98
N HIS A 316 -1.15 -13.17 13.24
CA HIS A 316 -1.26 -13.41 11.80
C HIS A 316 -2.35 -12.51 11.23
N ASN A 317 -2.43 -12.42 9.89
CA ASN A 317 -3.56 -11.81 9.20
C ASN A 317 -4.55 -12.91 8.82
N TYR A 318 -5.83 -12.60 8.82
CA TYR A 318 -6.89 -13.55 8.48
C TYR A 318 -7.68 -13.03 7.29
N TYR A 319 -7.67 -13.78 6.20
CA TYR A 319 -8.44 -13.51 4.98
C TYR A 319 -9.61 -14.47 4.93
N GLY A 320 -10.81 -13.96 5.19
CA GLY A 320 -12.03 -14.76 5.24
C GLY A 320 -12.86 -14.59 3.97
N TYR A 321 -13.19 -15.69 3.31
CA TYR A 321 -14.05 -15.71 2.13
C TYR A 321 -15.25 -16.58 2.39
N ARG A 322 -16.44 -16.07 2.04
CA ARG A 322 -17.67 -16.84 2.08
C ARG A 322 -17.67 -17.92 1.00
N ASP A 323 -17.14 -17.57 -0.15
CA ASP A 323 -17.06 -18.42 -1.34
C ASP A 323 -15.77 -19.23 -1.36
N PRO A 324 -15.71 -20.34 -2.12
CA PRO A 324 -14.47 -21.09 -2.31
C PRO A 324 -13.44 -20.34 -3.16
N SER A 325 -13.81 -19.20 -3.78
CA SER A 325 -12.93 -18.40 -4.62
C SER A 325 -12.77 -16.97 -4.08
N PRO A 326 -11.55 -16.52 -3.76
CA PRO A 326 -11.26 -15.16 -3.36
C PRO A 326 -11.65 -14.12 -4.41
N TRP A 327 -11.62 -14.45 -5.68
CA TRP A 327 -12.01 -13.58 -6.79
C TRP A 327 -13.46 -13.08 -6.71
N ALA A 328 -14.32 -13.81 -5.97
CA ALA A 328 -15.70 -13.39 -5.76
C ALA A 328 -15.82 -12.09 -4.94
N CYS A 329 -14.81 -11.71 -4.17
CA CYS A 329 -14.87 -10.50 -3.32
C CYS A 329 -14.99 -9.19 -4.10
N GLU A 330 -14.62 -9.18 -5.40
CA GLU A 330 -14.77 -8.02 -6.29
C GLU A 330 -16.18 -7.95 -6.93
N GLN A 331 -16.87 -9.10 -7.03
CA GLN A 331 -18.10 -9.28 -7.78
C GLN A 331 -19.29 -9.44 -6.84
N TYR A 332 -19.57 -8.42 -6.05
CA TYR A 332 -20.67 -8.44 -5.11
C TYR A 332 -21.84 -7.55 -5.58
N THR A 333 -23.02 -7.87 -5.10
CA THR A 333 -24.22 -7.04 -5.13
C THR A 333 -24.45 -6.44 -3.73
N ASP A 334 -25.39 -5.51 -3.61
CA ASP A 334 -25.72 -4.93 -2.30
C ASP A 334 -26.23 -6.01 -1.33
N ASP A 335 -26.90 -7.05 -1.82
CA ASP A 335 -27.50 -8.09 -0.99
C ASP A 335 -26.47 -9.13 -0.50
N ASP A 336 -25.42 -9.42 -1.27
CA ASP A 336 -24.43 -10.45 -0.92
C ASP A 336 -23.11 -9.89 -0.37
N TRP A 337 -22.92 -8.58 -0.29
CA TRP A 337 -21.76 -7.94 0.34
C TRP A 337 -21.77 -8.17 1.87
N PRO A 338 -20.61 -8.45 2.53
CA PRO A 338 -19.29 -8.70 1.95
C PRO A 338 -19.15 -10.16 1.52
N ARG A 339 -18.39 -10.41 0.44
CA ARG A 339 -18.05 -11.77 0.01
C ARG A 339 -16.66 -12.22 0.50
N GLY A 340 -15.85 -11.27 0.97
CA GLY A 340 -14.57 -11.52 1.60
C GLY A 340 -14.15 -10.34 2.46
N PHE A 341 -13.24 -10.60 3.39
CA PHE A 341 -12.67 -9.60 4.29
C PHE A 341 -11.25 -9.95 4.69
N LEU A 342 -10.49 -8.94 5.08
CA LEU A 342 -9.22 -9.05 5.78
C LEU A 342 -9.44 -8.64 7.24
N TYR A 343 -9.03 -9.48 8.19
CA TYR A 343 -9.08 -9.21 9.61
C TYR A 343 -7.67 -9.17 10.20
N MET A 344 -7.36 -8.09 10.90
CA MET A 344 -6.05 -7.83 11.48
C MET A 344 -6.19 -7.27 12.89
N HIS A 345 -5.18 -7.54 13.74
CA HIS A 345 -5.02 -6.85 15.02
C HIS A 345 -3.89 -5.84 14.95
N MET A 346 -4.05 -4.70 15.62
CA MET A 346 -2.95 -3.76 15.83
C MET A 346 -1.99 -4.32 16.87
N CYS A 347 -0.69 -4.10 16.65
CA CYS A 347 0.32 -4.49 17.63
C CYS A 347 0.51 -3.36 18.64
N PRO A 348 0.17 -3.55 19.93
CA PRO A 348 0.43 -2.53 20.94
C PRO A 348 1.93 -2.33 21.14
N THR A 349 2.31 -1.20 21.69
CA THR A 349 3.70 -0.99 22.11
C THR A 349 4.01 -1.91 23.27
N VAL A 350 4.90 -2.88 23.06
CA VAL A 350 5.42 -3.77 24.10
C VAL A 350 6.90 -3.46 24.32
N THR A 351 7.29 -3.36 25.58
CA THR A 351 8.67 -2.97 25.95
C THR A 351 9.63 -4.14 26.05
N ASP A 352 9.12 -5.37 26.13
CA ASP A 352 9.89 -6.61 26.33
C ASP A 352 9.95 -7.52 25.08
N GLY A 353 9.36 -7.08 23.97
CA GLY A 353 9.30 -7.86 22.73
C GLY A 353 8.36 -9.08 22.78
N SER A 354 7.55 -9.22 23.82
CA SER A 354 6.59 -10.30 23.93
C SER A 354 5.41 -10.14 22.97
N ILE A 355 4.80 -11.27 22.58
CA ILE A 355 3.54 -11.26 21.84
C ILE A 355 2.39 -11.01 22.85
N PRO A 356 1.52 -10.03 22.60
CA PRO A 356 0.39 -9.77 23.49
C PRO A 356 -0.52 -10.98 23.62
N ARG A 357 -1.01 -11.24 24.82
CA ARG A 357 -2.01 -12.31 25.05
C ARG A 357 -3.38 -11.94 24.47
N PHE A 358 -3.76 -10.68 24.59
CA PHE A 358 -5.05 -10.16 24.12
C PHE A 358 -4.85 -8.93 23.26
N ALA A 359 -5.72 -8.76 22.27
CA ALA A 359 -5.77 -7.57 21.44
C ALA A 359 -6.56 -6.46 22.15
N GLU A 360 -6.07 -5.23 22.02
CA GLU A 360 -6.81 -4.02 22.41
C GLU A 360 -7.75 -3.56 21.31
N CYS A 361 -7.33 -3.70 20.07
CA CYS A 361 -8.09 -3.31 18.88
C CYS A 361 -7.72 -4.12 17.65
N GLY A 362 -8.58 -4.04 16.65
CA GLY A 362 -8.39 -4.68 15.35
C GLY A 362 -9.19 -3.99 14.26
N GLU A 363 -9.00 -4.45 13.04
CA GLU A 363 -9.65 -3.92 11.85
C GLU A 363 -10.21 -5.04 10.98
N LEU A 364 -11.40 -4.82 10.46
CA LEU A 364 -11.96 -5.56 9.34
C LEU A 364 -11.94 -4.65 8.11
N LEU A 365 -11.43 -5.15 6.99
CA LEU A 365 -11.40 -4.46 5.70
C LEU A 365 -12.08 -5.33 4.66
N SER A 366 -13.01 -4.77 3.90
CA SER A 366 -13.63 -5.40 2.73
C SER A 366 -13.66 -4.44 1.56
N TYR A 367 -13.72 -4.96 0.33
CA TYR A 367 -13.87 -4.12 -0.86
C TYR A 367 -15.18 -3.35 -0.82
N MET A 368 -15.14 -2.11 -1.29
CA MET A 368 -16.30 -1.26 -1.51
C MET A 368 -16.08 -0.39 -2.75
N ARG A 369 -17.02 -0.45 -3.69
CA ARG A 369 -16.99 0.39 -4.89
C ARG A 369 -17.32 1.83 -4.54
N PHE A 370 -16.75 2.76 -5.30
CA PHE A 370 -16.96 4.19 -5.09
C PHE A 370 -18.38 4.63 -5.38
N ASP A 371 -19.06 4.02 -6.35
CA ASP A 371 -20.43 4.32 -6.74
C ASP A 371 -21.43 4.19 -5.57
N GLU A 372 -21.16 3.30 -4.61
CA GLU A 372 -21.99 3.16 -3.39
C GLU A 372 -21.98 4.42 -2.50
N VAL A 373 -20.92 5.21 -2.58
CA VAL A 373 -20.76 6.41 -1.73
C VAL A 373 -20.65 7.72 -2.53
N GLU A 374 -20.68 7.65 -3.85
CA GLU A 374 -20.49 8.80 -4.74
C GLU A 374 -21.45 9.94 -4.49
N ARG A 375 -22.71 9.64 -4.13
CA ARG A 375 -23.74 10.65 -3.82
C ARG A 375 -23.37 11.59 -2.67
N TRP A 376 -22.43 11.20 -1.81
CA TRP A 376 -21.91 12.05 -0.73
C TRP A 376 -20.56 12.71 -1.05
N LYS A 377 -20.05 12.55 -2.28
CA LYS A 377 -18.83 13.23 -2.73
C LYS A 377 -18.99 14.74 -2.62
N GLY A 378 -17.95 15.43 -2.13
CA GLY A 378 -17.97 16.89 -1.95
C GLY A 378 -18.71 17.37 -0.69
N THR A 379 -19.29 16.49 0.11
CA THR A 379 -19.84 16.86 1.42
C THR A 379 -18.72 16.98 2.47
N GLN A 380 -18.94 17.77 3.50
CA GLN A 380 -17.94 18.00 4.54
C GLN A 380 -17.72 16.77 5.40
N VAL A 381 -16.45 16.42 5.65
CA VAL A 381 -16.05 15.34 6.56
C VAL A 381 -16.67 15.55 7.95
N GLY A 382 -17.30 14.51 8.50
CA GLY A 382 -18.00 14.57 9.80
C GLY A 382 -19.39 15.18 9.76
N HIS A 383 -19.84 15.74 8.62
CA HIS A 383 -21.15 16.40 8.45
C HIS A 383 -21.86 15.94 7.17
N ARG A 384 -21.78 14.64 6.83
CA ARG A 384 -22.35 14.09 5.58
C ARG A 384 -23.85 13.74 5.67
N GLY A 385 -24.47 13.91 6.84
CA GLY A 385 -25.89 13.63 7.06
C GLY A 385 -26.18 12.27 7.70
N ALA A 386 -27.40 12.13 8.23
CA ALA A 386 -27.82 10.93 8.96
C ALA A 386 -27.92 9.68 8.07
N ASP A 387 -28.25 9.87 6.80
CA ASP A 387 -28.33 8.79 5.81
C ASP A 387 -26.96 8.15 5.52
N TYR A 388 -25.89 8.95 5.51
CA TYR A 388 -24.52 8.45 5.39
C TYR A 388 -24.10 7.64 6.63
N GLU A 389 -24.42 8.12 7.83
CA GLU A 389 -24.12 7.40 9.07
C GLU A 389 -24.92 6.09 9.15
N ALA A 390 -26.20 6.09 8.77
CA ALA A 390 -27.03 4.89 8.71
C ALA A 390 -26.49 3.87 7.68
N PHE A 391 -26.05 4.34 6.51
CA PHE A 391 -25.40 3.50 5.50
C PHE A 391 -24.13 2.81 6.06
N LYS A 392 -23.24 3.57 6.69
CA LYS A 392 -22.03 3.05 7.30
C LYS A 392 -22.32 2.04 8.39
N GLN A 393 -23.29 2.33 9.25
CA GLN A 393 -23.71 1.43 10.32
C GLN A 393 -24.24 0.10 9.76
N ALA A 394 -25.11 0.14 8.76
CA ALA A 394 -25.64 -1.06 8.14
C ALA A 394 -24.54 -1.93 7.50
N LYS A 395 -23.57 -1.32 6.80
CA LYS A 395 -22.41 -2.02 6.24
C LYS A 395 -21.51 -2.59 7.34
N ALA A 396 -21.26 -1.86 8.42
CA ALA A 396 -20.45 -2.32 9.54
C ALA A 396 -21.06 -3.56 10.21
N GLU A 397 -22.36 -3.54 10.50
CA GLU A 397 -23.06 -4.68 11.12
C GLU A 397 -22.96 -5.93 10.26
N ARG A 398 -23.14 -5.80 8.94
CA ARG A 398 -23.01 -6.92 8.00
C ARG A 398 -21.59 -7.49 7.96
N LEU A 399 -20.56 -6.61 7.94
CA LEU A 399 -19.16 -7.05 7.92
C LEU A 399 -18.77 -7.72 9.24
N ILE A 400 -19.20 -7.17 10.39
CA ILE A 400 -18.97 -7.78 11.70
C ILE A 400 -19.69 -9.14 11.80
N ASP A 401 -20.91 -9.27 11.29
CA ASP A 401 -21.64 -10.55 11.28
C ASP A 401 -20.93 -11.60 10.43
N GLU A 402 -20.44 -11.23 9.24
CA GLU A 402 -19.68 -12.15 8.41
C GLU A 402 -18.39 -12.60 9.08
N ALA A 403 -17.63 -11.65 9.64
CA ALA A 403 -16.40 -11.96 10.35
C ALA A 403 -16.67 -12.81 11.61
N ASN A 404 -17.74 -12.54 12.35
CA ASN A 404 -18.11 -13.33 13.55
C ASN A 404 -18.54 -14.77 13.22
N ARG A 405 -19.08 -15.04 12.01
CA ARG A 405 -19.35 -16.42 11.57
C ARG A 405 -18.05 -17.23 11.44
N GLN A 406 -16.99 -16.62 10.95
CA GLN A 406 -15.70 -17.27 10.73
C GLN A 406 -14.76 -17.16 11.94
N CYS A 407 -14.92 -16.11 12.77
CA CYS A 407 -14.17 -15.88 14.00
C CYS A 407 -15.15 -15.76 15.20
N PRO A 408 -15.68 -16.88 15.72
CA PRO A 408 -16.70 -16.85 16.77
C PRO A 408 -16.24 -16.09 18.01
N GLY A 409 -17.12 -15.25 18.55
CA GLY A 409 -16.84 -14.42 19.72
C GLY A 409 -16.38 -12.99 19.38
N LEU A 410 -16.06 -12.70 18.12
CA LEU A 410 -15.64 -11.38 17.69
C LEU A 410 -16.66 -10.30 18.08
N ARG A 411 -17.93 -10.47 17.69
CA ARG A 411 -19.01 -9.50 18.02
C ARG A 411 -19.15 -9.27 19.53
N ALA A 412 -19.08 -10.32 20.31
CA ALA A 412 -19.19 -10.21 21.77
C ALA A 412 -18.01 -9.46 22.43
N ALA A 413 -16.83 -9.54 21.82
CA ALA A 413 -15.63 -8.87 22.28
C ALA A 413 -15.59 -7.37 21.95
N ILE A 414 -16.35 -6.89 20.96
CA ILE A 414 -16.36 -5.48 20.56
C ILE A 414 -16.97 -4.61 21.66
N ALA A 415 -16.23 -3.59 22.10
CA ALA A 415 -16.71 -2.55 23.02
C ALA A 415 -17.25 -1.34 22.26
N ALA A 416 -16.57 -0.94 21.20
CA ALA A 416 -16.94 0.16 20.30
C ALA A 416 -16.30 -0.03 18.92
N TYR A 417 -16.86 0.57 17.88
CA TYR A 417 -16.26 0.57 16.55
C TYR A 417 -16.46 1.88 15.80
N TRP A 418 -15.62 2.12 14.83
CA TRP A 418 -15.65 3.25 13.89
C TRP A 418 -15.46 2.73 12.47
N THR A 419 -15.83 3.53 11.47
CA THR A 419 -15.81 3.08 10.08
C THR A 419 -15.16 4.09 9.16
N SER A 420 -14.56 3.61 8.08
CA SER A 420 -14.15 4.39 6.92
C SER A 420 -14.74 3.82 5.64
N THR A 421 -14.86 4.68 4.63
CA THR A 421 -15.37 4.34 3.29
C THR A 421 -14.38 4.84 2.24
N PRO A 422 -14.58 4.55 0.95
CA PRO A 422 -13.77 5.15 -0.11
C PRO A 422 -13.70 6.68 -0.07
N LEU A 423 -14.74 7.37 0.45
CA LEU A 423 -14.68 8.82 0.65
C LEU A 423 -13.62 9.25 1.68
N THR A 424 -13.32 8.42 2.67
CA THR A 424 -12.25 8.71 3.64
C THR A 424 -10.89 8.73 2.95
N TYR A 425 -10.62 7.78 2.07
CA TYR A 425 -9.38 7.77 1.28
C TYR A 425 -9.31 8.97 0.33
N LEU A 426 -10.42 9.29 -0.36
CA LEU A 426 -10.49 10.46 -1.23
C LEU A 426 -10.16 11.76 -0.47
N ASP A 427 -10.74 11.96 0.70
CA ASP A 427 -10.60 13.20 1.47
C ASP A 427 -9.22 13.36 2.11
N TYR A 428 -8.67 12.28 2.67
CA TYR A 428 -7.41 12.34 3.42
C TYR A 428 -6.17 12.11 2.58
N THR A 429 -6.25 11.30 1.53
CA THR A 429 -5.10 10.96 0.68
C THR A 429 -5.19 11.51 -0.74
N GLY A 430 -6.34 12.03 -1.15
CA GLY A 430 -6.57 12.57 -2.49
C GLY A 430 -6.56 11.52 -3.61
N THR A 431 -6.68 10.22 -3.27
CA THR A 431 -6.73 9.15 -4.27
C THR A 431 -8.02 9.21 -5.07
N GLU A 432 -7.91 9.08 -6.38
CA GLU A 432 -9.08 9.12 -7.26
C GLU A 432 -10.05 7.97 -6.94
N ALA A 433 -11.34 8.26 -6.93
CA ALA A 433 -12.41 7.32 -6.57
C ALA A 433 -12.18 6.59 -5.22
N GLY A 434 -11.44 7.20 -4.28
CA GLY A 434 -11.14 6.60 -2.98
C GLY A 434 -10.39 5.27 -3.07
N SER A 435 -9.61 5.05 -4.13
CA SER A 435 -8.87 3.82 -4.37
C SER A 435 -7.84 3.55 -3.27
N MET A 436 -7.74 2.28 -2.81
CA MET A 436 -6.80 1.90 -1.76
C MET A 436 -5.34 2.01 -2.21
N TYR A 437 -5.06 1.62 -3.46
CA TYR A 437 -3.68 1.50 -3.97
C TYR A 437 -3.41 2.40 -5.18
N GLY A 438 -4.32 3.33 -5.50
CA GLY A 438 -4.15 4.27 -6.61
C GLY A 438 -4.33 3.62 -7.98
N VAL A 439 -3.47 3.95 -8.94
CA VAL A 439 -3.58 3.50 -10.34
C VAL A 439 -3.43 1.99 -10.46
N ALA A 440 -4.47 1.33 -10.99
CA ALA A 440 -4.48 -0.11 -11.22
C ALA A 440 -3.51 -0.51 -12.35
N LYS A 441 -2.85 -1.65 -12.20
CA LYS A 441 -2.06 -2.29 -13.26
C LYS A 441 -2.97 -3.29 -13.98
N ASP A 442 -3.27 -3.03 -15.26
CA ASP A 442 -4.21 -3.81 -16.06
C ASP A 442 -3.53 -4.26 -17.34
N ILE A 443 -3.33 -5.58 -17.50
CA ILE A 443 -2.69 -6.16 -18.69
C ILE A 443 -3.43 -5.83 -19.99
N ASN A 444 -4.76 -5.63 -19.90
CA ASN A 444 -5.60 -5.34 -21.07
C ASN A 444 -5.46 -3.89 -21.55
N LYS A 445 -4.93 -3.00 -20.69
CA LYS A 445 -4.66 -1.59 -21.02
C LYS A 445 -3.19 -1.31 -21.33
N GLY A 446 -2.31 -2.25 -21.03
CA GLY A 446 -0.88 -2.15 -21.33
C GLY A 446 -0.26 -0.84 -20.88
N ALA A 447 0.46 -0.16 -21.76
CA ALA A 447 1.15 1.10 -21.45
C ALA A 447 0.20 2.25 -21.04
N ALA A 448 -1.10 2.17 -21.33
CA ALA A 448 -2.05 3.24 -20.99
C ALA A 448 -2.22 3.41 -19.47
N CYS A 449 -2.03 2.35 -18.66
CA CYS A 449 -2.08 2.41 -17.20
C CYS A 449 -0.71 2.65 -16.54
N HIS A 450 0.36 2.80 -17.31
CA HIS A 450 1.66 3.12 -16.75
C HIS A 450 1.86 4.64 -16.60
N VAL A 451 2.18 5.05 -15.37
CA VAL A 451 2.55 6.44 -15.06
C VAL A 451 4.07 6.50 -14.88
N GLN A 452 4.70 7.34 -15.68
CA GLN A 452 6.15 7.55 -15.57
C GLN A 452 6.46 8.56 -14.47
N HIS A 453 7.62 8.40 -13.81
CA HIS A 453 8.13 9.38 -12.84
C HIS A 453 8.47 10.74 -13.52
N LYS A 454 8.87 10.76 -14.78
CA LYS A 454 9.08 12.00 -15.57
C LYS A 454 7.76 12.55 -16.09
N THR A 455 7.54 13.84 -15.89
CA THR A 455 6.45 14.57 -16.53
C THR A 455 6.92 15.19 -17.85
N LYS A 456 6.05 15.97 -18.48
CA LYS A 456 6.41 16.80 -19.64
C LYS A 456 7.14 18.09 -19.26
N ILE A 457 7.26 18.38 -17.99
CA ILE A 457 7.98 19.52 -17.43
C ILE A 457 9.30 18.98 -16.87
N PRO A 458 10.47 19.43 -17.37
CA PRO A 458 11.77 18.77 -17.11
C PRO A 458 12.16 18.62 -15.64
N ASN A 459 11.80 19.59 -14.82
CA ASN A 459 12.13 19.62 -13.38
C ASN A 459 10.91 19.34 -12.47
N LEU A 460 9.89 18.68 -13.01
CA LEU A 460 8.73 18.19 -12.26
C LEU A 460 8.65 16.68 -12.39
N LEU A 461 8.87 15.98 -11.28
CA LEU A 461 8.84 14.52 -11.22
C LEU A 461 7.67 14.03 -10.35
N LEU A 462 7.22 12.81 -10.62
CA LEU A 462 6.25 12.07 -9.82
C LEU A 462 6.95 11.00 -8.98
N THR A 463 6.41 10.74 -7.79
CA THR A 463 6.83 9.63 -6.91
C THR A 463 5.61 9.03 -6.18
N GLY A 464 5.81 7.93 -5.46
CA GLY A 464 4.79 7.29 -4.65
C GLY A 464 4.10 6.11 -5.34
N GLN A 465 3.01 5.63 -4.74
CA GLN A 465 2.36 4.35 -5.08
C GLN A 465 1.81 4.23 -6.52
N ASN A 466 1.59 5.35 -7.19
CA ASN A 466 1.00 5.36 -8.54
C ASN A 466 2.01 5.09 -9.66
N ILE A 467 3.31 5.13 -9.38
CA ILE A 467 4.38 5.08 -10.38
C ILE A 467 4.76 3.63 -10.71
N ASN A 468 5.53 2.98 -9.86
CA ASN A 468 6.00 1.61 -10.09
C ASN A 468 5.06 0.59 -9.47
N SER A 469 4.99 0.57 -8.15
CA SER A 469 4.18 -0.34 -7.34
C SER A 469 3.72 0.37 -6.08
N HIS A 470 2.67 -0.16 -5.48
CA HIS A 470 2.13 0.28 -4.19
C HIS A 470 2.71 -0.56 -3.04
N GLY A 471 2.22 -0.31 -1.83
CA GLY A 471 2.75 -0.91 -0.60
C GLY A 471 4.11 -0.34 -0.21
N MET A 472 4.61 -0.73 0.96
CA MET A 472 5.82 -0.12 1.50
C MET A 472 7.03 -0.33 0.60
N LEU A 473 7.34 -1.57 0.22
CA LEU A 473 8.48 -1.87 -0.64
C LEU A 473 8.33 -1.21 -2.03
N GLY A 474 7.15 -1.33 -2.64
CA GLY A 474 6.90 -0.77 -3.97
C GLY A 474 7.10 0.75 -4.03
N VAL A 475 6.66 1.48 -3.01
CA VAL A 475 6.84 2.92 -2.90
C VAL A 475 8.32 3.27 -2.69
N LEU A 476 9.04 2.56 -1.84
CA LEU A 476 10.47 2.81 -1.60
C LEU A 476 11.32 2.52 -2.84
N VAL A 477 11.02 1.44 -3.56
CA VAL A 477 11.63 1.14 -4.86
C VAL A 477 11.34 2.28 -5.85
N GLY A 478 10.09 2.74 -5.94
CA GLY A 478 9.70 3.90 -6.76
C GLY A 478 10.45 5.18 -6.39
N THR A 479 10.74 5.37 -5.10
CA THR A 479 11.56 6.49 -4.61
C THR A 479 12.99 6.41 -5.14
N ILE A 480 13.61 5.20 -5.13
CA ILE A 480 14.95 4.98 -5.71
C ILE A 480 14.94 5.35 -7.20
N VAL A 481 13.94 4.87 -7.95
CA VAL A 481 13.80 5.20 -9.39
C VAL A 481 13.69 6.70 -9.59
N THR A 482 12.83 7.40 -8.85
CA THR A 482 12.65 8.85 -9.00
C THR A 482 13.93 9.62 -8.66
N CYS A 483 14.60 9.27 -7.55
CA CYS A 483 15.85 9.93 -7.15
C CYS A 483 17.03 9.60 -8.08
N SER A 484 17.03 8.43 -8.74
CA SER A 484 18.08 8.05 -9.70
C SER A 484 18.13 8.95 -10.93
N GLU A 485 17.03 9.62 -11.27
CA GLU A 485 17.01 10.64 -12.33
C GLU A 485 17.84 11.90 -11.98
N LEU A 486 18.08 12.11 -10.71
CA LEU A 486 18.76 13.30 -10.18
C LEU A 486 20.18 13.01 -9.69
N LEU A 487 20.42 11.80 -9.17
CA LEU A 487 21.64 11.41 -8.46
C LEU A 487 22.41 10.27 -9.12
N THR A 488 21.90 9.68 -10.17
CA THR A 488 22.29 8.40 -10.80
C THR A 488 21.98 7.17 -9.92
N ALA A 489 21.60 6.07 -10.56
CA ALA A 489 21.28 4.81 -9.87
C ALA A 489 22.52 4.25 -9.14
N GLU A 490 23.71 4.36 -9.74
CA GLU A 490 24.95 3.87 -9.16
C GLU A 490 25.27 4.55 -7.84
N THR A 491 25.13 5.87 -7.76
CA THR A 491 25.33 6.63 -6.52
C THR A 491 24.43 6.13 -5.40
N ILE A 492 23.14 5.92 -5.70
CA ILE A 492 22.17 5.44 -4.70
C ILE A 492 22.47 3.99 -4.30
N TYR A 493 22.76 3.10 -5.25
CA TYR A 493 23.10 1.70 -4.95
C TYR A 493 24.38 1.56 -4.12
N GLN A 494 25.38 2.41 -4.34
CA GLN A 494 26.58 2.45 -3.50
C GLN A 494 26.21 2.86 -2.06
N GLN A 495 25.40 3.89 -1.89
CA GLN A 495 24.93 4.32 -0.57
C GLN A 495 24.07 3.28 0.16
N ILE A 496 23.31 2.43 -0.55
CA ILE A 496 22.53 1.33 0.05
C ILE A 496 23.44 0.16 0.49
N LYS A 497 24.61 -0.01 -0.09
CA LYS A 497 25.55 -1.09 0.25
C LYS A 497 26.36 -0.82 1.51
N GLU A 498 26.57 0.46 1.83
CA GLU A 498 27.24 0.91 3.04
C GLU A 498 26.35 0.73 4.28
#